data_c1a4171a3de77b12b6c0bcef706a4a12
#
_entry.id   c1a4171a3de77b12b6c0bcef706a4a12
#
_cell.length_a   1.000
_cell.length_b   1.000
_cell.length_c   1.000
_cell.angle_alpha   90.00
_cell.angle_beta   90.00
_cell.angle_gamma   90.00
#
_symmetry.space_group_name_H-M   'P 1'
#
loop_
_entity.id
_entity.type
_entity.pdbx_description
1 polymer ?
#
loop_
_entity_poly.entity_id
_entity_poly.type
_entity_poly.pdbx_seq_one_letter_code
_entity_poly.pdbx_strand_id
1 'polypeptide(L)'
;MEVALNGQPWLSLSDQVAGLLRDNADAVAAEVIRVLPLDVPEYARPMEGRFGAGLSRGVQVAFARFAQLPGTDWPALGPDDRGVYTRLGRGEVTQGRTIDALLAAYRSSARTAFREFSAIALYAGLDSADVVLLGESVLAYIEELSAASAHGYAAELSEQAGERDRLRVALADLLLRGEADAESLAAASRAAGWAIPDRLVAVSVPEATSEGLRAALPQALTVARPGEVVVLLPEPLTPAARARVDAALAGRGDRKSVV
;
A
#
# COMPACT_ATOMS: atom_id res chain seq x y z
N MET A 1 -39.00 10.54 0.93
CA MET A 1 -37.68 10.84 0.34
C MET A 1 -36.85 9.62 0.61
N GLU A 2 -36.87 8.71 -0.33
CA GLU A 2 -36.12 7.44 -0.28
C GLU A 2 -34.66 7.78 -0.63
N VAL A 3 -33.79 7.79 0.38
CA VAL A 3 -32.37 7.96 0.18
C VAL A 3 -31.90 6.72 -0.58
N ALA A 4 -31.47 6.91 -1.82
CA ALA A 4 -30.92 5.84 -2.64
C ALA A 4 -29.69 5.26 -1.94
N LEU A 5 -29.83 4.10 -1.32
CA LEU A 5 -28.77 3.27 -0.72
C LEU A 5 -27.85 2.64 -1.79
N ASN A 6 -27.88 3.13 -3.02
CA ASN A 6 -26.95 2.74 -4.07
C ASN A 6 -25.74 3.66 -4.00
N GLY A 7 -24.58 3.18 -3.66
CA GLY A 7 -23.30 3.86 -3.42
C GLY A 7 -22.82 4.95 -4.42
N GLN A 8 -23.74 5.65 -5.09
CA GLN A 8 -23.50 6.69 -6.08
C GLN A 8 -24.38 7.92 -5.80
N PRO A 9 -24.14 8.64 -4.69
CA PRO A 9 -24.99 9.79 -4.32
C PRO A 9 -24.95 10.90 -5.37
N TRP A 10 -23.88 11.02 -6.16
CA TRP A 10 -23.78 12.00 -7.26
C TRP A 10 -24.84 11.85 -8.35
N LEU A 11 -25.49 10.70 -8.49
CA LEU A 11 -26.59 10.50 -9.45
C LEU A 11 -27.77 11.46 -9.19
N SER A 12 -27.98 11.81 -7.94
CA SER A 12 -29.08 12.70 -7.51
C SER A 12 -28.70 14.18 -7.44
N LEU A 13 -27.44 14.52 -7.73
CA LEU A 13 -27.00 15.92 -7.78
C LEU A 13 -27.67 16.65 -8.97
N SER A 14 -28.16 17.87 -8.71
CA SER A 14 -28.82 18.69 -9.70
C SER A 14 -27.86 19.22 -10.78
N ASP A 15 -28.41 19.60 -11.94
CA ASP A 15 -27.64 20.25 -13.02
C ASP A 15 -26.97 21.55 -12.55
N GLN A 16 -27.56 22.24 -11.57
CA GLN A 16 -26.99 23.45 -10.98
C GLN A 16 -25.74 23.12 -10.19
N VAL A 17 -25.76 22.05 -9.36
CA VAL A 17 -24.57 21.56 -8.67
C VAL A 17 -23.53 21.08 -9.67
N ALA A 18 -23.93 20.38 -10.72
CA ALA A 18 -23.03 19.93 -11.79
C ALA A 18 -22.28 21.08 -12.47
N GLY A 19 -22.98 22.17 -12.78
CA GLY A 19 -22.40 23.39 -13.32
C GLY A 19 -21.38 24.00 -12.36
N LEU A 20 -21.78 24.18 -11.10
CA LEU A 20 -20.94 24.74 -10.06
C LEU A 20 -19.62 23.93 -9.86
N LEU A 21 -19.70 22.60 -9.82
CA LEU A 21 -18.54 21.75 -9.70
C LEU A 21 -17.58 21.91 -10.87
N ARG A 22 -18.11 21.93 -12.12
CA ARG A 22 -17.28 22.11 -13.32
C ARG A 22 -16.57 23.47 -13.35
N ASP A 23 -17.29 24.54 -13.03
CA ASP A 23 -16.78 25.90 -13.10
C ASP A 23 -15.72 26.20 -12.04
N ASN A 24 -15.73 25.46 -10.91
CA ASN A 24 -14.85 25.71 -9.77
C ASN A 24 -13.84 24.59 -9.48
N ALA A 25 -13.85 23.49 -10.24
CA ALA A 25 -12.99 22.32 -10.01
C ALA A 25 -11.50 22.69 -9.91
N ASP A 26 -11.00 23.50 -10.83
CA ASP A 26 -9.59 23.90 -10.87
C ASP A 26 -9.20 24.79 -9.68
N ALA A 27 -10.07 25.71 -9.29
CA ALA A 27 -9.83 26.58 -8.15
C ALA A 27 -9.80 25.81 -6.82
N VAL A 28 -10.74 24.88 -6.64
CA VAL A 28 -10.79 24.02 -5.44
C VAL A 28 -9.61 23.03 -5.43
N ALA A 29 -9.24 22.49 -6.58
CA ALA A 29 -8.03 21.65 -6.70
C ALA A 29 -6.77 22.40 -6.31
N ALA A 30 -6.62 23.66 -6.74
CA ALA A 30 -5.48 24.50 -6.37
C ALA A 30 -5.44 24.76 -4.85
N GLU A 31 -6.58 24.98 -4.22
CA GLU A 31 -6.67 25.17 -2.77
C GLU A 31 -6.30 23.88 -2.01
N VAL A 32 -6.75 22.73 -2.48
CA VAL A 32 -6.35 21.42 -1.91
C VAL A 32 -4.83 21.23 -2.01
N ILE A 33 -4.23 21.52 -3.15
CA ILE A 33 -2.77 21.41 -3.35
C ILE A 33 -2.02 22.34 -2.39
N ARG A 34 -2.56 23.53 -2.13
CA ARG A 34 -1.97 24.53 -1.23
C ARG A 34 -2.04 24.08 0.25
N VAL A 35 -3.17 23.50 0.65
CA VAL A 35 -3.44 23.12 2.07
C VAL A 35 -2.77 21.80 2.44
N LEU A 36 -2.68 20.86 1.51
CA LEU A 36 -2.24 19.50 1.78
C LEU A 36 -0.87 19.40 2.50
N PRO A 37 0.19 20.16 2.10
CA PRO A 37 1.47 20.13 2.80
C PRO A 37 1.43 20.70 4.23
N LEU A 38 0.40 21.50 4.54
CA LEU A 38 0.21 22.08 5.86
C LEU A 38 -0.49 21.09 6.81
N ASP A 39 -1.39 20.28 6.27
CA ASP A 39 -2.20 19.33 7.04
C ASP A 39 -1.51 17.98 7.22
N VAL A 40 -0.64 17.59 6.27
CA VAL A 40 0.01 16.26 6.23
C VAL A 40 1.51 16.46 6.09
N PRO A 41 2.27 16.35 7.20
CA PRO A 41 3.70 16.64 7.24
C PRO A 41 4.54 15.80 6.26
N GLU A 42 4.11 14.56 5.98
CA GLU A 42 4.77 13.67 5.03
C GLU A 42 4.77 14.21 3.59
N TYR A 43 3.85 15.12 3.29
CA TYR A 43 3.75 15.83 2.02
C TYR A 43 4.33 17.26 2.07
N ALA A 44 4.86 17.70 3.23
CA ALA A 44 5.49 19.01 3.42
C ALA A 44 6.88 19.12 2.75
N ARG A 45 7.19 18.28 1.76
CA ARG A 45 8.41 18.36 0.94
C ARG A 45 8.24 19.42 -0.14
N PRO A 46 9.35 19.95 -0.72
CA PRO A 46 9.24 20.88 -1.82
C PRO A 46 8.33 20.32 -2.91
N MET A 47 7.28 21.05 -3.24
CA MET A 47 6.33 20.71 -4.32
C MET A 47 6.97 20.83 -5.71
N GLU A 48 8.30 20.95 -5.75
CA GLU A 48 9.11 21.01 -6.94
C GLU A 48 9.52 19.61 -7.41
N GLY A 49 9.75 19.47 -8.72
CA GLY A 49 10.18 18.22 -9.32
C GLY A 49 9.06 17.21 -9.54
N ARG A 50 9.46 15.94 -9.72
CA ARG A 50 8.54 14.85 -10.10
C ARG A 50 7.45 14.58 -9.06
N PHE A 51 7.75 14.76 -7.79
CA PHE A 51 6.79 14.51 -6.71
C PHE A 51 5.65 15.52 -6.73
N GLY A 52 5.96 16.82 -6.68
CA GLY A 52 4.95 17.88 -6.71
C GLY A 52 4.12 17.85 -7.99
N ALA A 53 4.75 17.61 -9.15
CA ALA A 53 4.06 17.47 -10.43
C ALA A 53 3.10 16.26 -10.42
N GLY A 54 3.52 15.13 -9.84
CA GLY A 54 2.69 13.92 -9.70
C GLY A 54 1.49 14.15 -8.79
N LEU A 55 1.70 14.77 -7.64
CA LEU A 55 0.64 15.09 -6.68
C LEU A 55 -0.37 16.09 -7.30
N SER A 56 0.12 17.18 -7.87
CA SER A 56 -0.75 18.19 -8.51
C SER A 56 -1.59 17.58 -9.62
N ARG A 57 -0.98 16.76 -10.47
CA ARG A 57 -1.70 16.04 -11.53
C ARG A 57 -2.74 15.06 -10.96
N GLY A 58 -2.40 14.32 -9.91
CA GLY A 58 -3.34 13.40 -9.25
C GLY A 58 -4.56 14.13 -8.69
N VAL A 59 -4.36 15.27 -8.04
CA VAL A 59 -5.46 16.11 -7.53
C VAL A 59 -6.31 16.66 -8.67
N GLN A 60 -5.69 17.25 -9.71
CA GLN A 60 -6.41 17.78 -10.87
C GLN A 60 -7.27 16.71 -11.57
N VAL A 61 -6.72 15.53 -11.78
CA VAL A 61 -7.47 14.39 -12.37
C VAL A 61 -8.64 13.99 -11.48
N ALA A 62 -8.46 13.97 -10.15
CA ALA A 62 -9.54 13.66 -9.22
C ALA A 62 -10.70 14.66 -9.34
N PHE A 63 -10.40 15.95 -9.33
CA PHE A 63 -11.43 16.99 -9.41
C PHE A 63 -12.10 17.05 -10.77
N ALA A 64 -11.35 16.91 -11.86
CA ALA A 64 -11.91 16.83 -13.20
C ALA A 64 -12.86 15.65 -13.37
N ARG A 65 -12.53 14.48 -12.79
CA ARG A 65 -13.41 13.31 -12.79
C ARG A 65 -14.63 13.52 -11.93
N PHE A 66 -14.48 14.01 -10.69
CA PHE A 66 -15.60 14.27 -9.78
C PHE A 66 -16.62 15.23 -10.38
N ALA A 67 -16.18 16.29 -11.06
CA ALA A 67 -17.05 17.25 -11.72
C ALA A 67 -17.86 16.69 -12.90
N GLN A 68 -17.54 15.49 -13.38
CA GLN A 68 -18.27 14.79 -14.45
C GLN A 68 -19.32 13.81 -13.93
N LEU A 69 -19.32 13.48 -12.65
CA LEU A 69 -20.20 12.46 -12.06
C LEU A 69 -21.64 12.91 -11.83
N PRO A 70 -21.94 14.19 -11.49
CA PRO A 70 -23.31 14.61 -11.20
C PRO A 70 -24.30 14.24 -12.28
N GLY A 71 -25.42 13.64 -11.88
CA GLY A 71 -26.49 13.21 -12.76
C GLY A 71 -26.18 11.96 -13.61
N THR A 72 -25.04 11.29 -13.36
CA THR A 72 -24.67 10.06 -14.08
C THR A 72 -24.71 8.84 -13.17
N ASP A 73 -24.93 7.67 -13.77
CA ASP A 73 -24.78 6.35 -13.13
C ASP A 73 -23.35 5.79 -13.25
N TRP A 74 -22.40 6.64 -13.59
CA TRP A 74 -21.01 6.23 -13.76
C TRP A 74 -20.35 5.88 -12.43
N PRO A 75 -19.47 4.87 -12.43
CA PRO A 75 -18.67 4.60 -11.24
C PRO A 75 -17.75 5.80 -10.94
N ALA A 76 -17.44 6.00 -9.67
CA ALA A 76 -16.49 7.03 -9.22
C ALA A 76 -15.20 7.02 -10.06
N LEU A 77 -14.64 5.83 -10.23
CA LEU A 77 -13.42 5.59 -11.01
C LEU A 77 -13.70 4.65 -12.18
N GLY A 78 -13.43 5.12 -13.39
CA GLY A 78 -13.30 4.24 -14.55
C GLY A 78 -12.06 3.32 -14.42
N PRO A 79 -11.92 2.32 -15.32
CA PRO A 79 -10.76 1.40 -15.28
C PRO A 79 -9.42 2.14 -15.35
N ASP A 80 -9.28 3.15 -16.20
CA ASP A 80 -8.05 3.92 -16.37
C ASP A 80 -7.76 4.79 -15.14
N ASP A 81 -8.78 5.44 -14.59
CA ASP A 81 -8.66 6.25 -13.38
C ASP A 81 -8.26 5.40 -12.19
N ARG A 82 -8.87 4.23 -12.01
CA ARG A 82 -8.51 3.27 -10.96
C ARG A 82 -7.04 2.89 -11.03
N GLY A 83 -6.51 2.68 -12.24
CA GLY A 83 -5.10 2.43 -12.48
C GLY A 83 -4.18 3.55 -12.00
N VAL A 84 -4.62 4.81 -12.08
CA VAL A 84 -3.85 5.97 -11.57
C VAL A 84 -3.69 5.86 -10.06
N TYR A 85 -4.77 5.64 -9.31
CA TYR A 85 -4.73 5.56 -7.85
C TYR A 85 -4.05 4.30 -7.34
N THR A 86 -4.19 3.17 -8.03
CA THR A 86 -3.42 1.95 -7.72
C THR A 86 -1.92 2.22 -7.85
N ARG A 87 -1.46 2.89 -8.91
CA ARG A 87 -0.04 3.28 -9.05
C ARG A 87 0.40 4.29 -7.99
N LEU A 88 -0.49 5.20 -7.58
CA LEU A 88 -0.19 6.15 -6.50
C LEU A 88 0.10 5.39 -5.20
N GLY A 89 -0.76 4.44 -4.81
CA GLY A 89 -0.54 3.60 -3.64
C GLY A 89 0.78 2.81 -3.69
N ARG A 90 1.12 2.21 -4.84
CA ARG A 90 2.42 1.54 -5.05
C ARG A 90 3.58 2.52 -4.88
N GLY A 91 3.44 3.74 -5.40
CA GLY A 91 4.45 4.80 -5.29
C GLY A 91 4.74 5.21 -3.85
N GLU A 92 3.77 5.15 -2.95
CA GLU A 92 3.97 5.45 -1.53
C GLU A 92 4.94 4.45 -0.88
N VAL A 93 4.79 3.15 -1.16
CA VAL A 93 5.70 2.10 -0.67
C VAL A 93 7.13 2.35 -1.17
N THR A 94 7.30 2.59 -2.46
CA THR A 94 8.63 2.80 -3.07
C THR A 94 9.33 4.06 -2.54
N GLN A 95 8.56 5.03 -2.06
CA GLN A 95 9.06 6.28 -1.47
C GLN A 95 9.18 6.22 0.06
N GLY A 96 8.88 5.07 0.67
CA GLY A 96 8.99 4.84 2.11
C GLY A 96 7.93 5.60 2.92
N ARG A 97 6.80 6.00 2.31
CA ARG A 97 5.67 6.59 3.02
C ARG A 97 4.66 5.53 3.44
N THR A 98 3.91 5.84 4.50
CA THR A 98 2.90 4.94 5.05
C THR A 98 1.56 5.11 4.33
N ILE A 99 0.74 4.07 4.36
CA ILE A 99 -0.66 4.17 3.89
C ILE A 99 -1.44 5.21 4.70
N ASP A 100 -1.14 5.38 5.99
CA ASP A 100 -1.80 6.36 6.85
C ASP A 100 -1.59 7.79 6.38
N ALA A 101 -0.38 8.13 5.90
CA ALA A 101 -0.09 9.43 5.31
C ALA A 101 -0.93 9.69 4.06
N LEU A 102 -1.06 8.70 3.17
CA LEU A 102 -1.90 8.80 1.98
C LEU A 102 -3.38 8.97 2.34
N LEU A 103 -3.89 8.17 3.28
CA LEU A 103 -5.27 8.28 3.74
C LEU A 103 -5.54 9.60 4.47
N ALA A 104 -4.56 10.14 5.20
CA ALA A 104 -4.64 11.48 5.79
C ALA A 104 -4.73 12.56 4.71
N ALA A 105 -3.96 12.42 3.62
CA ALA A 105 -4.02 13.32 2.47
C ALA A 105 -5.41 13.32 1.82
N TYR A 106 -6.02 12.15 1.63
CA TYR A 106 -7.39 12.05 1.09
C TYR A 106 -8.42 12.69 2.01
N ARG A 107 -8.33 12.45 3.33
CA ARG A 107 -9.24 13.10 4.30
C ARG A 107 -9.09 14.62 4.34
N SER A 108 -7.88 15.14 4.27
CA SER A 108 -7.63 16.59 4.18
C SER A 108 -8.19 17.16 2.89
N SER A 109 -7.96 16.50 1.75
CA SER A 109 -8.48 16.88 0.45
C SER A 109 -10.01 16.92 0.41
N ALA A 110 -10.67 15.85 0.93
CA ALA A 110 -12.13 15.78 1.01
C ALA A 110 -12.73 16.91 1.86
N ARG A 111 -12.12 17.17 3.03
CA ARG A 111 -12.55 18.23 3.94
C ARG A 111 -12.42 19.63 3.32
N THR A 112 -11.31 19.89 2.63
CA THR A 112 -11.09 21.14 1.93
C THR A 112 -12.05 21.28 0.76
N ALA A 113 -12.21 20.23 -0.07
CA ALA A 113 -13.13 20.24 -1.20
C ALA A 113 -14.59 20.50 -0.74
N PHE A 114 -15.04 19.77 0.29
CA PHE A 114 -16.41 19.96 0.81
C PHE A 114 -16.61 21.36 1.35
N ARG A 115 -15.66 21.91 2.09
CA ARG A 115 -15.75 23.28 2.60
C ARG A 115 -15.87 24.31 1.48
N GLU A 116 -14.99 24.24 0.49
CA GLU A 116 -14.97 25.20 -0.63
C GLU A 116 -16.24 25.07 -1.49
N PHE A 117 -16.59 23.87 -1.91
CA PHE A 117 -17.79 23.66 -2.72
C PHE A 117 -19.06 24.02 -1.97
N SER A 118 -19.16 23.72 -0.66
CA SER A 118 -20.33 24.12 0.13
C SER A 118 -20.46 25.63 0.25
N ALA A 119 -19.36 26.35 0.44
CA ALA A 119 -19.38 27.80 0.49
C ALA A 119 -19.88 28.41 -0.85
N ILE A 120 -19.37 27.89 -1.97
CA ILE A 120 -19.78 28.32 -3.31
C ILE A 120 -21.27 27.97 -3.54
N ALA A 121 -21.73 26.77 -3.16
CA ALA A 121 -23.11 26.32 -3.31
C ALA A 121 -24.08 27.22 -2.55
N LEU A 122 -23.78 27.52 -1.29
CA LEU A 122 -24.60 28.41 -0.47
C LEU A 122 -24.62 29.84 -1.02
N TYR A 123 -23.48 30.35 -1.51
CA TYR A 123 -23.43 31.65 -2.15
C TYR A 123 -24.26 31.71 -3.43
N ALA A 124 -24.32 30.62 -4.20
CA ALA A 124 -25.14 30.44 -5.40
C ALA A 124 -26.63 30.23 -5.10
N GLY A 125 -27.02 30.14 -3.81
CA GLY A 125 -28.41 30.01 -3.40
C GLY A 125 -28.97 28.57 -3.45
N LEU A 126 -28.07 27.57 -3.48
CA LEU A 126 -28.48 26.15 -3.33
C LEU A 126 -29.02 25.91 -1.92
N ASP A 127 -29.91 24.95 -1.80
CA ASP A 127 -30.52 24.61 -0.51
C ASP A 127 -29.63 23.66 0.32
N SER A 128 -30.02 23.41 1.55
CA SER A 128 -29.27 22.52 2.45
C SER A 128 -29.28 21.06 2.00
N ALA A 129 -30.32 20.63 1.24
CA ALA A 129 -30.37 19.25 0.74
C ALA A 129 -29.32 19.02 -0.34
N ASP A 130 -29.12 19.98 -1.26
CA ASP A 130 -28.02 19.95 -2.23
C ASP A 130 -26.66 19.88 -1.56
N VAL A 131 -26.45 20.68 -0.49
CA VAL A 131 -25.17 20.69 0.25
C VAL A 131 -24.91 19.36 0.97
N VAL A 132 -25.94 18.76 1.56
CA VAL A 132 -25.80 17.43 2.21
C VAL A 132 -25.46 16.37 1.16
N LEU A 133 -26.18 16.34 0.04
CA LEU A 133 -25.95 15.38 -1.04
C LEU A 133 -24.57 15.56 -1.68
N LEU A 134 -24.09 16.79 -1.81
CA LEU A 134 -22.73 17.09 -2.22
C LEU A 134 -21.71 16.52 -1.24
N GLY A 135 -21.93 16.64 0.05
CA GLY A 135 -21.07 16.05 1.10
C GLY A 135 -21.02 14.53 1.01
N GLU A 136 -22.17 13.87 0.87
CA GLU A 136 -22.25 12.42 0.66
C GLU A 136 -21.49 12.00 -0.60
N SER A 137 -21.61 12.77 -1.69
CA SER A 137 -20.93 12.52 -2.95
C SER A 137 -19.40 12.65 -2.83
N VAL A 138 -18.91 13.65 -2.11
CA VAL A 138 -17.48 13.82 -1.83
C VAL A 138 -16.95 12.65 -1.01
N LEU A 139 -17.68 12.22 0.03
CA LEU A 139 -17.27 11.12 0.88
C LEU A 139 -17.23 9.79 0.11
N ALA A 140 -18.28 9.47 -0.64
CA ALA A 140 -18.32 8.26 -1.45
C ALA A 140 -17.23 8.23 -2.52
N TYR A 141 -16.95 9.38 -3.14
CA TYR A 141 -15.87 9.49 -4.12
C TYR A 141 -14.51 9.24 -3.51
N ILE A 142 -14.21 9.86 -2.36
CA ILE A 142 -12.90 9.70 -1.70
C ILE A 142 -12.69 8.27 -1.15
N GLU A 143 -13.76 7.55 -0.78
CA GLU A 143 -13.68 6.14 -0.42
C GLU A 143 -13.16 5.28 -1.57
N GLU A 144 -13.64 5.50 -2.78
CA GLU A 144 -13.18 4.77 -3.97
C GLU A 144 -11.71 5.06 -4.31
N LEU A 145 -11.27 6.31 -4.19
CA LEU A 145 -9.86 6.68 -4.35
C LEU A 145 -8.99 6.00 -3.31
N SER A 146 -9.43 6.04 -2.06
CA SER A 146 -8.75 5.43 -0.92
C SER A 146 -8.62 3.91 -1.08
N ALA A 147 -9.69 3.24 -1.47
CA ALA A 147 -9.72 1.79 -1.71
C ALA A 147 -8.77 1.38 -2.85
N ALA A 148 -8.79 2.11 -3.98
CA ALA A 148 -7.90 1.83 -5.11
C ALA A 148 -6.42 2.00 -4.73
N SER A 149 -6.09 3.04 -3.96
CA SER A 149 -4.72 3.30 -3.51
C SER A 149 -4.26 2.30 -2.45
N ALA A 150 -5.14 1.94 -1.50
CA ALA A 150 -4.83 0.92 -0.49
C ALA A 150 -4.58 -0.45 -1.12
N HIS A 151 -5.35 -0.81 -2.16
CA HIS A 151 -5.10 -2.01 -2.95
C HIS A 151 -3.71 -1.99 -3.60
N GLY A 152 -3.34 -0.88 -4.24
CA GLY A 152 -2.02 -0.72 -4.85
C GLY A 152 -0.88 -0.80 -3.83
N TYR A 153 -1.04 -0.17 -2.68
CA TYR A 153 -0.10 -0.21 -1.56
C TYR A 153 0.14 -1.64 -1.05
N ALA A 154 -0.95 -2.37 -0.78
CA ALA A 154 -0.89 -3.75 -0.31
C ALA A 154 -0.27 -4.69 -1.36
N ALA A 155 -0.60 -4.51 -2.65
CA ALA A 155 -0.03 -5.29 -3.74
C ALA A 155 1.48 -5.10 -3.83
N GLU A 156 1.97 -3.85 -3.74
CA GLU A 156 3.41 -3.56 -3.77
C GLU A 156 4.17 -4.17 -2.58
N LEU A 157 3.62 -4.06 -1.36
CA LEU A 157 4.21 -4.71 -0.19
C LEU A 157 4.31 -6.22 -0.36
N SER A 158 3.26 -6.85 -0.90
CA SER A 158 3.23 -8.29 -1.17
C SER A 158 4.28 -8.69 -2.22
N GLU A 159 4.41 -7.89 -3.28
CA GLU A 159 5.38 -8.11 -4.35
C GLU A 159 6.83 -8.02 -3.84
N GLN A 160 7.13 -6.98 -3.04
CA GLN A 160 8.45 -6.81 -2.41
C GLN A 160 8.75 -7.93 -1.41
N ALA A 161 7.76 -8.38 -0.64
CA ALA A 161 7.93 -9.51 0.27
C ALA A 161 8.22 -10.81 -0.51
N GLY A 162 7.48 -11.07 -1.57
CA GLY A 162 7.69 -12.23 -2.44
C GLY A 162 9.05 -12.23 -3.13
N GLU A 163 9.52 -11.07 -3.60
CA GLU A 163 10.85 -10.95 -4.20
C GLU A 163 11.96 -11.18 -3.17
N ARG A 164 11.83 -10.60 -1.99
CA ARG A 164 12.78 -10.87 -0.89
C ARG A 164 12.83 -12.35 -0.54
N ASP A 165 11.69 -13.02 -0.49
CA ASP A 165 11.64 -14.46 -0.22
C ASP A 165 12.33 -15.28 -1.30
N ARG A 166 12.13 -14.95 -2.59
CA ARG A 166 12.84 -15.61 -3.71
C ARG A 166 14.35 -15.45 -3.59
N LEU A 167 14.82 -14.22 -3.31
CA LEU A 167 16.24 -13.94 -3.13
C LEU A 167 16.84 -14.70 -1.93
N ARG A 168 16.09 -14.84 -0.85
CA ARG A 168 16.50 -15.64 0.33
C ARG A 168 16.56 -17.13 0.03
N VAL A 169 15.63 -17.66 -0.75
CA VAL A 169 15.66 -19.05 -1.21
C VAL A 169 16.88 -19.29 -2.12
N ALA A 170 17.14 -18.37 -3.06
CA ALA A 170 18.30 -18.46 -3.94
C ALA A 170 19.63 -18.45 -3.17
N LEU A 171 19.75 -17.57 -2.16
CA LEU A 171 20.91 -17.54 -1.28
C LEU A 171 21.06 -18.85 -0.49
N ALA A 172 19.97 -19.40 0.06
CA ALA A 172 19.99 -20.68 0.77
C ALA A 172 20.47 -21.83 -0.13
N ASP A 173 19.99 -21.85 -1.38
CA ASP A 173 20.44 -22.83 -2.37
C ASP A 173 21.92 -22.73 -2.70
N LEU A 174 22.45 -21.50 -2.85
CA LEU A 174 23.89 -21.28 -3.06
C LEU A 174 24.74 -21.78 -1.87
N LEU A 175 24.31 -21.47 -0.65
CA LEU A 175 24.98 -21.91 0.58
C LEU A 175 24.97 -23.44 0.72
N LEU A 176 23.85 -24.09 0.41
CA LEU A 176 23.70 -25.54 0.53
C LEU A 176 24.50 -26.32 -0.54
N ARG A 177 24.70 -25.74 -1.72
CA ARG A 177 25.52 -26.37 -2.77
C ARG A 177 27.02 -26.29 -2.49
N GLY A 178 27.48 -25.22 -1.82
CA GLY A 178 28.88 -25.01 -1.48
C GLY A 178 29.80 -24.74 -2.67
N GLU A 179 29.28 -24.47 -3.85
CA GLU A 179 30.02 -24.30 -5.10
C GLU A 179 30.23 -22.83 -5.49
N ALA A 180 29.57 -21.88 -4.79
CA ALA A 180 29.64 -20.48 -5.13
C ALA A 180 30.93 -19.81 -4.62
N ASP A 181 31.50 -18.94 -5.44
CA ASP A 181 32.64 -18.11 -5.02
C ASP A 181 32.20 -17.01 -4.03
N ALA A 182 33.18 -16.42 -3.37
CA ALA A 182 32.95 -15.40 -2.33
C ALA A 182 32.23 -14.14 -2.87
N GLU A 183 32.48 -13.78 -4.13
CA GLU A 183 31.87 -12.62 -4.75
C GLU A 183 30.38 -12.86 -5.03
N SER A 184 30.04 -14.00 -5.58
CA SER A 184 28.66 -14.45 -5.82
C SER A 184 27.85 -14.55 -4.53
N LEU A 185 28.45 -15.13 -3.47
CA LEU A 185 27.82 -15.21 -2.14
C LEU A 185 27.60 -13.82 -1.54
N ALA A 186 28.56 -12.92 -1.62
CA ALA A 186 28.41 -11.56 -1.12
C ALA A 186 27.33 -10.78 -1.89
N ALA A 187 27.22 -10.95 -3.21
CA ALA A 187 26.19 -10.34 -4.02
C ALA A 187 24.79 -10.88 -3.65
N ALA A 188 24.63 -12.19 -3.55
CA ALA A 188 23.38 -12.83 -3.15
C ALA A 188 22.96 -12.45 -1.72
N SER A 189 23.91 -12.36 -0.78
CA SER A 189 23.71 -11.91 0.59
C SER A 189 23.12 -10.48 0.64
N ARG A 190 23.74 -9.56 -0.11
CA ARG A 190 23.24 -8.18 -0.20
C ARG A 190 21.84 -8.13 -0.82
N ALA A 191 21.61 -8.86 -1.90
CA ALA A 191 20.32 -8.89 -2.58
C ALA A 191 19.20 -9.46 -1.69
N ALA A 192 19.49 -10.55 -0.95
CA ALA A 192 18.55 -11.16 0.00
C ALA A 192 18.35 -10.35 1.30
N GLY A 193 19.16 -9.31 1.54
CA GLY A 193 19.17 -8.58 2.81
C GLY A 193 19.45 -9.50 4.01
N TRP A 194 20.31 -10.52 3.83
CA TRP A 194 20.65 -11.49 4.86
C TRP A 194 22.18 -11.65 4.94
N ALA A 195 22.75 -11.18 6.06
CA ALA A 195 24.18 -11.29 6.28
C ALA A 195 24.56 -12.74 6.53
N ILE A 196 25.54 -13.26 5.76
CA ILE A 196 26.08 -14.61 5.95
C ILE A 196 26.90 -14.60 7.23
N PRO A 197 26.57 -15.41 8.25
CA PRO A 197 27.37 -15.52 9.47
C PRO A 197 28.58 -16.41 9.23
N ASP A 198 29.59 -16.35 10.13
CA ASP A 198 30.79 -17.17 10.06
C ASP A 198 30.48 -18.67 10.17
N ARG A 199 29.41 -19.02 10.86
CA ARG A 199 28.98 -20.42 11.05
C ARG A 199 27.46 -20.53 10.90
N LEU A 200 27.05 -21.63 10.27
CA LEU A 200 25.65 -21.96 10.01
C LEU A 200 25.30 -23.33 10.59
N VAL A 201 24.10 -23.45 11.10
CA VAL A 201 23.46 -24.74 11.42
C VAL A 201 22.36 -24.98 10.38
N ALA A 202 22.40 -26.14 9.73
CA ALA A 202 21.33 -26.60 8.86
C ALA A 202 20.45 -27.62 9.63
N VAL A 203 19.14 -27.41 9.61
CA VAL A 203 18.17 -28.32 10.23
C VAL A 203 17.18 -28.74 9.16
N SER A 204 17.01 -30.04 8.97
CA SER A 204 15.97 -30.60 8.11
C SER A 204 14.68 -30.87 8.91
N VAL A 205 13.55 -30.44 8.36
CA VAL A 205 12.22 -30.60 8.96
C VAL A 205 11.29 -31.19 7.91
N PRO A 206 10.46 -32.20 8.24
CA PRO A 206 9.47 -32.74 7.31
C PRO A 206 8.57 -31.64 6.72
N GLU A 207 8.26 -31.70 5.42
CA GLU A 207 7.46 -30.69 4.71
C GLU A 207 6.10 -30.45 5.38
N ALA A 208 5.41 -31.51 5.83
CA ALA A 208 4.11 -31.41 6.51
C ALA A 208 4.14 -30.56 7.79
N THR A 209 5.32 -30.26 8.34
CA THR A 209 5.51 -29.48 9.56
C THR A 209 6.13 -28.10 9.31
N SER A 210 6.37 -27.71 8.08
CA SER A 210 7.07 -26.47 7.71
C SER A 210 6.19 -25.22 7.73
N GLU A 211 4.86 -25.42 7.79
CA GLU A 211 3.91 -24.31 7.83
C GLU A 211 4.17 -23.42 9.06
N GLY A 212 4.30 -22.13 8.83
CA GLY A 212 4.62 -21.15 9.88
C GLY A 212 6.09 -21.05 10.30
N LEU A 213 7.00 -21.92 9.81
CA LEU A 213 8.43 -21.85 10.16
C LEU A 213 9.07 -20.50 9.82
N ARG A 214 8.73 -19.93 8.66
CA ARG A 214 9.25 -18.63 8.25
C ARG A 214 8.81 -17.51 9.20
N ALA A 215 7.57 -17.53 9.63
CA ALA A 215 7.02 -16.56 10.58
C ALA A 215 7.66 -16.72 11.98
N ALA A 216 7.88 -17.99 12.41
CA ALA A 216 8.47 -18.28 13.71
C ALA A 216 9.98 -17.99 13.77
N LEU A 217 10.69 -18.09 12.65
CA LEU A 217 12.14 -17.96 12.53
C LEU A 217 12.54 -16.91 11.47
N PRO A 218 12.22 -15.63 11.63
CA PRO A 218 12.46 -14.59 10.62
C PRO A 218 13.94 -14.37 10.29
N GLN A 219 14.85 -14.77 11.17
CA GLN A 219 16.31 -14.74 10.97
C GLN A 219 16.85 -15.93 10.18
N ALA A 220 16.07 -16.99 9.97
CA ALA A 220 16.49 -18.17 9.22
C ALA A 220 16.30 -17.99 7.72
N LEU A 221 17.14 -18.69 6.92
CA LEU A 221 16.81 -18.98 5.54
C LEU A 221 16.11 -20.34 5.47
N THR A 222 15.07 -20.44 4.67
CA THR A 222 14.32 -21.71 4.49
C THR A 222 14.24 -22.06 3.02
N VAL A 223 14.51 -23.32 2.68
CA VAL A 223 14.38 -23.83 1.33
C VAL A 223 13.64 -25.17 1.33
N ALA A 224 12.59 -25.27 0.49
CA ALA A 224 11.88 -26.52 0.29
C ALA A 224 12.70 -27.49 -0.55
N ARG A 225 12.71 -28.75 -0.14
CA ARG A 225 13.24 -29.92 -0.87
C ARG A 225 12.14 -30.97 -0.95
N PRO A 226 12.23 -31.95 -1.84
CA PRO A 226 11.24 -33.02 -1.89
C PRO A 226 11.10 -33.74 -0.53
N GLY A 227 9.93 -33.58 0.11
CA GLY A 227 9.60 -34.20 1.41
C GLY A 227 10.15 -33.51 2.66
N GLU A 228 10.94 -32.45 2.53
CA GLU A 228 11.55 -31.74 3.64
C GLU A 228 11.70 -30.25 3.40
N VAL A 229 11.87 -29.47 4.47
CA VAL A 229 12.31 -28.07 4.43
C VAL A 229 13.61 -27.95 5.20
N VAL A 230 14.63 -27.44 4.53
CA VAL A 230 15.92 -27.13 5.16
C VAL A 230 15.89 -25.71 5.71
N VAL A 231 16.26 -25.56 6.97
CA VAL A 231 16.33 -24.30 7.71
C VAL A 231 17.78 -24.01 8.04
N LEU A 232 18.31 -22.91 7.54
CA LEU A 232 19.67 -22.43 7.82
C LEU A 232 19.59 -21.34 8.89
N LEU A 233 20.35 -21.51 9.96
CA LEU A 233 20.37 -20.61 11.11
C LEU A 233 21.80 -20.16 11.42
N PRO A 234 22.00 -18.87 11.80
CA PRO A 234 23.30 -18.40 12.25
C PRO A 234 23.73 -19.06 13.58
N GLU A 235 25.00 -19.39 13.73
CA GLU A 235 25.59 -19.87 14.96
C GLU A 235 26.62 -18.87 15.50
N PRO A 236 26.68 -18.61 16.82
CA PRO A 236 25.86 -19.22 17.87
C PRO A 236 24.44 -18.65 17.94
N LEU A 237 23.50 -19.54 18.18
CA LEU A 237 22.13 -19.09 18.46
C LEU A 237 22.07 -18.38 19.81
N THR A 238 21.46 -17.21 19.85
CA THR A 238 21.13 -16.57 21.13
C THR A 238 20.16 -17.45 21.92
N PRO A 239 20.12 -17.38 23.27
CA PRO A 239 19.15 -18.15 24.06
C PRO A 239 17.71 -17.95 23.60
N ALA A 240 17.32 -16.75 23.24
CA ALA A 240 16.00 -16.43 22.73
C ALA A 240 15.75 -17.07 21.34
N ALA A 241 16.74 -17.04 20.43
CA ALA A 241 16.64 -17.68 19.13
C ALA A 241 16.55 -19.21 19.29
N ARG A 242 17.37 -19.80 20.16
CA ARG A 242 17.31 -21.24 20.48
C ARG A 242 15.96 -21.67 21.01
N ALA A 243 15.39 -20.93 21.97
CA ALA A 243 14.07 -21.24 22.51
C ALA A 243 12.97 -21.18 21.41
N ARG A 244 13.04 -20.22 20.49
CA ARG A 244 12.13 -20.15 19.34
C ARG A 244 12.29 -21.32 18.37
N VAL A 245 13.54 -21.71 18.07
CA VAL A 245 13.84 -22.88 17.24
C VAL A 245 13.29 -24.15 17.90
N ASP A 246 13.58 -24.35 19.18
CA ASP A 246 13.10 -25.51 19.94
C ASP A 246 11.57 -25.55 20.00
N ALA A 247 10.89 -24.42 20.22
CA ALA A 247 9.45 -24.32 20.18
C ALA A 247 8.85 -24.61 18.79
N ALA A 248 9.50 -24.12 17.73
CA ALA A 248 9.08 -24.38 16.34
C ALA A 248 9.30 -25.85 15.94
N LEU A 249 10.27 -26.54 16.53
CA LEU A 249 10.60 -27.94 16.26
C LEU A 249 9.96 -28.93 17.24
N ALA A 250 9.61 -28.52 18.45
CA ALA A 250 9.11 -29.38 19.51
C ALA A 250 7.77 -30.09 19.22
N GLY A 251 6.95 -29.50 18.34
CA GLY A 251 5.70 -30.12 17.88
C GLY A 251 5.86 -31.10 16.71
N ARG A 252 7.08 -31.45 16.30
CA ARG A 252 7.36 -31.88 14.94
C ARG A 252 8.30 -33.08 14.80
N GLY A 253 8.41 -33.92 15.80
CA GLY A 253 9.06 -35.27 15.83
C GLY A 253 10.27 -35.46 14.89
N ASP A 254 11.33 -36.00 15.45
CA ASP A 254 12.62 -36.37 14.88
C ASP A 254 13.60 -35.26 14.51
N ARG A 255 14.54 -35.05 15.42
CA ARG A 255 15.74 -34.22 15.19
C ARG A 255 16.77 -35.04 14.42
N LYS A 256 17.00 -34.74 13.16
CA LYS A 256 18.26 -35.05 12.50
C LYS A 256 19.10 -33.78 12.43
N SER A 257 20.04 -33.67 13.36
CA SER A 257 21.11 -32.67 13.30
C SER A 257 22.12 -33.16 12.28
N VAL A 258 22.38 -32.39 11.24
CA VAL A 258 23.52 -32.59 10.33
C VAL A 258 24.53 -31.50 10.67
N VAL A 259 25.71 -31.92 11.11
CA VAL A 259 26.88 -31.08 11.37
C VAL A 259 27.55 -30.71 10.07
#